data_4c8da988540235ad8cb1a8b47e7aefc7
#
_entry.id   4c8da988540235ad8cb1a8b47e7aefc7
#
_cell.length_a   1.000
_cell.length_b   1.000
_cell.length_c   1.000
_cell.angle_alpha   90.00
_cell.angle_beta   90.00
_cell.angle_gamma   90.00
#
_symmetry.space_group_name_H-M   'P 1'
#
loop_
_entity.id
_entity.type
_entity.pdbx_description
1 polymer ?
#
loop_
_entity_poly.entity_id
_entity_poly.type
_entity_poly.pdbx_seq_one_letter_code
_entity_poly.pdbx_strand_id
1 'polypeptide(L)'
;MYSFRFCPDCGAPLAARGEELGAQVCDGCGAVHYRNPKPCAGALVVRDGQVLLGRRAVEPGRGLWDIPGGFLEPWEHPADGATRELAEETGLHVRMTELLTIVMDTYHDQFHTLNVYYLAEILNGEPRAADDLAELRWFSPDALPTDFAFAHCAGVIDAWIATLDQ
;
A
#
# COMPACT_ATOMS: atom_id res chain seq x y z
N MET A 1 -12.79 4.03 -13.78
CA MET A 1 -13.54 3.21 -12.79
C MET A 1 -13.50 1.74 -13.23
N TYR A 2 -12.99 0.85 -12.40
CA TYR A 2 -12.80 -0.57 -12.73
C TYR A 2 -14.15 -1.30 -12.77
N SER A 3 -14.55 -1.81 -13.92
CA SER A 3 -15.71 -2.69 -14.09
C SER A 3 -15.34 -3.84 -15.03
N PHE A 4 -15.82 -5.03 -14.73
CA PHE A 4 -15.64 -6.16 -15.66
C PHE A 4 -16.50 -5.95 -16.90
N ARG A 5 -15.92 -6.17 -18.07
CA ARG A 5 -16.64 -6.18 -19.35
C ARG A 5 -17.26 -7.56 -19.63
N PHE A 6 -16.64 -8.59 -19.07
CA PHE A 6 -17.07 -9.99 -19.19
C PHE A 6 -17.03 -10.64 -17.81
N CYS A 7 -17.92 -11.57 -17.57
CA CYS A 7 -17.96 -12.35 -16.33
C CYS A 7 -16.71 -13.24 -16.21
N PRO A 8 -15.91 -13.13 -15.13
CA PRO A 8 -14.76 -13.99 -14.92
C PRO A 8 -15.10 -15.48 -14.83
N ASP A 9 -16.33 -15.84 -14.41
CA ASP A 9 -16.71 -17.22 -14.16
C ASP A 9 -17.23 -17.93 -15.43
N CYS A 10 -17.99 -17.23 -16.30
CA CYS A 10 -18.61 -17.86 -17.46
C CYS A 10 -18.33 -17.18 -18.80
N GLY A 11 -17.61 -16.06 -18.81
CA GLY A 11 -17.27 -15.32 -20.02
C GLY A 11 -18.41 -14.52 -20.65
N ALA A 12 -19.63 -14.54 -20.10
CA ALA A 12 -20.74 -13.76 -20.63
C ALA A 12 -20.49 -12.23 -20.49
N PRO A 13 -20.98 -11.41 -21.43
CA PRO A 13 -20.89 -9.96 -21.29
C PRO A 13 -21.58 -9.48 -20.01
N LEU A 14 -20.95 -8.56 -19.30
CA LEU A 14 -21.53 -7.89 -18.14
C LEU A 14 -22.00 -6.50 -18.54
N ALA A 15 -23.26 -6.19 -18.24
CA ALA A 15 -23.79 -4.85 -18.44
C ALA A 15 -23.06 -3.87 -17.50
N ALA A 16 -22.70 -2.69 -18.03
CA ALA A 16 -22.25 -1.59 -17.21
C ALA A 16 -23.46 -1.14 -16.37
N ARG A 17 -23.55 -1.63 -15.15
CA ARG A 17 -24.53 -1.10 -14.17
C ARG A 17 -23.94 0.12 -13.52
N GLY A 18 -24.79 1.15 -13.29
CA GLY A 18 -24.42 2.44 -12.75
C GLY A 18 -23.64 2.33 -11.43
N GLU A 19 -22.94 3.36 -11.09
CA GLU A 19 -21.96 3.48 -10.00
C GLU A 19 -22.49 3.16 -8.59
N GLU A 20 -23.81 3.04 -8.43
CA GLU A 20 -24.50 3.03 -7.14
C GLU A 20 -24.41 1.70 -6.36
N LEU A 21 -24.02 0.58 -6.97
CA LEU A 21 -24.21 -0.74 -6.33
C LEU A 21 -22.93 -1.50 -5.99
N GLY A 22 -21.73 -0.99 -6.18
CA GLY A 22 -20.49 -1.69 -5.78
C GLY A 22 -20.33 -3.14 -6.30
N ALA A 23 -21.31 -3.69 -7.03
CA ALA A 23 -21.34 -5.06 -7.53
C ALA A 23 -21.93 -5.14 -8.94
N GLN A 24 -21.46 -6.11 -9.75
CA GLN A 24 -22.04 -6.51 -11.02
C GLN A 24 -22.60 -7.92 -10.90
N VAL A 25 -23.84 -8.12 -11.36
CA VAL A 25 -24.47 -9.44 -11.41
C VAL A 25 -24.44 -9.96 -12.84
N CYS A 26 -23.99 -11.18 -13.03
CA CYS A 26 -23.97 -11.84 -14.33
C CYS A 26 -25.34 -12.43 -14.66
N ASP A 27 -25.98 -11.97 -15.73
CA ASP A 27 -27.27 -12.52 -16.18
C ASP A 27 -27.12 -13.94 -16.77
N GLY A 28 -25.89 -14.35 -17.15
CA GLY A 28 -25.61 -15.67 -17.73
C GLY A 28 -25.47 -16.78 -16.67
N CYS A 29 -24.84 -16.52 -15.53
CA CYS A 29 -24.60 -17.54 -14.50
C CYS A 29 -25.04 -17.13 -13.08
N GLY A 30 -25.54 -15.91 -12.89
CA GLY A 30 -25.98 -15.42 -11.59
C GLY A 30 -24.85 -14.98 -10.64
N ALA A 31 -23.58 -15.08 -11.04
CA ALA A 31 -22.45 -14.69 -10.20
C ALA A 31 -22.48 -13.18 -9.88
N VAL A 32 -22.11 -12.85 -8.64
CA VAL A 32 -22.05 -11.47 -8.14
C VAL A 32 -20.59 -11.07 -7.96
N HIS A 33 -20.15 -10.06 -8.70
CA HIS A 33 -18.77 -9.55 -8.67
C HIS A 33 -18.72 -8.20 -7.95
N TYR A 34 -18.18 -8.20 -6.74
CA TYR A 34 -18.02 -6.98 -5.95
C TYR A 34 -16.80 -6.18 -6.41
N ARG A 35 -16.92 -4.86 -6.32
CA ARG A 35 -15.83 -3.92 -6.59
C ARG A 35 -15.21 -3.45 -5.28
N ASN A 36 -14.52 -4.34 -4.62
CA ASN A 36 -13.83 -4.02 -3.38
C ASN A 36 -12.50 -3.31 -3.67
N PRO A 37 -12.03 -2.43 -2.76
CA PRO A 37 -10.67 -1.93 -2.82
C PRO A 37 -9.69 -3.10 -2.71
N LYS A 38 -8.55 -2.99 -3.40
CA LYS A 38 -7.48 -3.97 -3.24
C LYS A 38 -6.75 -3.73 -1.93
N PRO A 39 -6.55 -4.76 -1.10
CA PRO A 39 -5.83 -4.60 0.16
C PRO A 39 -4.33 -4.48 -0.09
N CYS A 40 -3.70 -3.54 0.61
CA CYS A 40 -2.27 -3.31 0.66
C CYS A 40 -1.83 -3.19 2.11
N ALA A 41 -0.56 -3.50 2.38
CA ALA A 41 0.04 -3.24 3.67
C ALA A 41 1.47 -2.76 3.54
N GLY A 42 1.88 -1.89 4.46
CA GLY A 42 3.24 -1.37 4.55
C GLY A 42 3.57 -0.96 5.98
N ALA A 43 4.79 -0.49 6.19
CA ALA A 43 5.15 0.01 7.50
C ALA A 43 6.15 1.16 7.45
N LEU A 44 6.03 2.08 8.41
CA LEU A 44 7.07 3.03 8.75
C LEU A 44 8.07 2.36 9.68
N VAL A 45 9.28 2.15 9.18
CA VAL A 45 10.41 1.73 10.01
C VAL A 45 10.99 2.96 10.69
N VAL A 46 10.96 2.98 12.01
CA VAL A 46 11.46 4.10 12.81
C VAL A 46 12.79 3.75 13.48
N ARG A 47 13.79 4.62 13.35
CA ARG A 47 15.09 4.52 14.03
C ARG A 47 15.60 5.91 14.36
N ASP A 48 15.97 6.14 15.61
CA ASP A 48 16.54 7.41 16.12
C ASP A 48 15.67 8.65 15.78
N GLY A 49 14.33 8.49 15.84
CA GLY A 49 13.36 9.53 15.50
C GLY A 49 13.23 9.83 14.01
N GLN A 50 13.81 9.02 13.15
CA GLN A 50 13.71 9.13 11.70
C GLN A 50 12.90 7.97 11.12
N VAL A 51 12.25 8.19 9.97
CA VAL A 51 11.56 7.16 9.20
C VAL A 51 12.34 6.81 7.93
N LEU A 52 12.29 5.53 7.56
CA LEU A 52 12.86 5.03 6.32
C LEU A 52 11.84 5.16 5.19
N LEU A 53 12.21 5.88 4.13
CA LEU A 53 11.41 5.95 2.90
C LEU A 53 12.21 5.40 1.72
N GLY A 54 11.49 4.86 0.74
CA GLY A 54 12.03 4.36 -0.51
C GLY A 54 11.74 5.28 -1.68
N ARG A 55 12.68 5.44 -2.60
CA ARG A 55 12.46 6.11 -3.87
C ARG A 55 12.08 5.08 -4.93
N ARG A 56 10.95 5.23 -5.57
CA ARG A 56 10.44 4.26 -6.54
C ARG A 56 11.33 4.14 -7.78
N ALA A 57 11.59 2.90 -8.19
CA ALA A 57 12.35 2.56 -9.41
C ALA A 57 11.40 2.38 -10.61
N VAL A 58 10.11 2.12 -10.38
CA VAL A 58 9.10 1.74 -11.38
C VAL A 58 7.88 2.66 -11.36
N GLU A 59 7.10 2.64 -12.45
CA GLU A 59 5.79 3.30 -12.47
C GLU A 59 4.75 2.49 -11.67
N PRO A 60 3.81 3.16 -11.06
CA PRO A 60 3.56 4.61 -10.96
C PRO A 60 4.53 5.30 -10.02
N GLY A 61 4.76 6.58 -10.26
CA GLY A 61 5.51 7.43 -9.34
C GLY A 61 7.02 7.19 -9.33
N ARG A 62 7.60 6.71 -10.44
CA ARG A 62 9.05 6.56 -10.57
C ARG A 62 9.79 7.83 -10.18
N GLY A 63 10.77 7.69 -9.30
CA GLY A 63 11.61 8.78 -8.80
C GLY A 63 10.99 9.56 -7.65
N LEU A 64 9.75 9.29 -7.26
CA LEU A 64 9.08 9.87 -6.11
C LEU A 64 9.28 8.99 -4.86
N TRP A 65 9.05 9.56 -3.68
CA TRP A 65 9.20 8.88 -2.41
C TRP A 65 7.94 8.11 -2.04
N ASP A 66 8.14 6.96 -1.42
CA ASP A 66 7.08 6.08 -0.97
C ASP A 66 7.41 5.45 0.38
N ILE A 67 6.39 4.97 1.06
CA ILE A 67 6.52 4.15 2.26
C ILE A 67 6.60 2.69 1.80
N PRO A 68 7.63 1.92 2.18
CA PRO A 68 7.76 0.54 1.76
C PRO A 68 6.52 -0.29 2.08
N GLY A 69 6.05 -1.06 1.09
CA GLY A 69 4.85 -1.88 1.18
C GLY A 69 4.22 -2.17 -0.18
N GLY A 70 3.26 -3.09 -0.21
CA GLY A 70 2.63 -3.51 -1.45
C GLY A 70 1.29 -4.22 -1.28
N PHE A 71 0.88 -4.95 -2.32
CA PHE A 71 -0.38 -5.69 -2.32
C PHE A 71 -0.29 -6.94 -1.46
N LEU A 72 -1.38 -7.21 -0.71
CA LEU A 72 -1.48 -8.46 0.03
C LEU A 72 -1.71 -9.64 -0.91
N GLU A 73 -1.09 -10.77 -0.60
CA GLU A 73 -1.39 -12.05 -1.22
C GLU A 73 -2.71 -12.63 -0.70
N PRO A 74 -3.35 -13.57 -1.46
CA PRO A 74 -4.52 -14.28 -0.95
C PRO A 74 -4.23 -14.95 0.40
N TRP A 75 -5.09 -14.69 1.39
CA TRP A 75 -5.00 -15.26 2.75
C TRP A 75 -3.85 -14.71 3.62
N GLU A 76 -3.14 -13.71 3.15
CA GLU A 76 -2.07 -13.07 3.89
C GLU A 76 -2.63 -12.09 4.95
N HIS A 77 -2.15 -12.20 6.17
CA HIS A 77 -2.46 -11.19 7.20
C HIS A 77 -1.71 -9.89 6.91
N PRO A 78 -2.31 -8.70 7.08
CA PRO A 78 -1.66 -7.43 6.73
C PRO A 78 -0.28 -7.22 7.38
N ALA A 79 -0.09 -7.64 8.62
CA ALA A 79 1.22 -7.53 9.27
C ALA A 79 2.28 -8.45 8.64
N ASP A 80 1.87 -9.64 8.16
CA ASP A 80 2.78 -10.58 7.48
C ASP A 80 3.15 -10.03 6.10
N GLY A 81 2.16 -9.50 5.36
CA GLY A 81 2.38 -8.84 4.08
C GLY A 81 3.32 -7.63 4.19
N ALA A 82 3.09 -6.75 5.16
CA ALA A 82 4.00 -5.63 5.42
C ALA A 82 5.43 -6.11 5.76
N THR A 83 5.56 -7.20 6.52
CA THR A 83 6.86 -7.80 6.85
C THR A 83 7.56 -8.35 5.61
N ARG A 84 6.84 -9.06 4.74
CA ARG A 84 7.36 -9.60 3.48
C ARG A 84 7.81 -8.49 2.55
N GLU A 85 6.96 -7.50 2.28
CA GLU A 85 7.27 -6.37 1.40
C GLU A 85 8.51 -5.60 1.90
N LEU A 86 8.61 -5.32 3.19
CA LEU A 86 9.80 -4.66 3.73
C LEU A 86 11.07 -5.50 3.54
N ALA A 87 10.99 -6.81 3.71
CA ALA A 87 12.14 -7.67 3.47
C ALA A 87 12.56 -7.69 1.99
N GLU A 88 11.60 -7.73 1.07
CA GLU A 88 11.83 -7.74 -0.38
C GLU A 88 12.39 -6.41 -0.88
N GLU A 89 11.79 -5.28 -0.46
CA GLU A 89 12.16 -3.95 -0.93
C GLU A 89 13.37 -3.34 -0.23
N THR A 90 13.60 -3.68 1.04
CA THR A 90 14.61 -3.01 1.87
C THR A 90 15.70 -3.92 2.43
N GLY A 91 15.53 -5.25 2.35
CA GLY A 91 16.44 -6.22 2.97
C GLY A 91 16.39 -6.25 4.49
N LEU A 92 15.46 -5.54 5.12
CA LEU A 92 15.31 -5.47 6.57
C LEU A 92 14.40 -6.59 7.09
N HIS A 93 14.80 -7.20 8.19
CA HIS A 93 13.91 -8.02 9.01
C HIS A 93 13.35 -7.17 10.13
N VAL A 94 12.05 -7.02 10.14
CA VAL A 94 11.34 -6.11 11.05
C VAL A 94 10.30 -6.83 11.90
N ARG A 95 9.92 -6.20 12.98
CA ARG A 95 8.76 -6.57 13.80
C ARG A 95 7.75 -5.44 13.76
N MET A 96 6.51 -5.74 13.38
CA MET A 96 5.40 -4.80 13.52
C MET A 96 5.11 -4.56 14.99
N THR A 97 5.08 -3.30 15.40
CA THR A 97 4.87 -2.93 16.82
C THR A 97 3.45 -2.44 17.06
N GLU A 98 2.89 -1.68 16.15
CA GLU A 98 1.59 -1.05 16.31
C GLU A 98 0.91 -0.86 14.95
N LEU A 99 -0.42 -0.99 14.91
CA LEU A 99 -1.23 -0.53 13.78
C LEU A 99 -1.29 0.99 13.83
N LEU A 100 -0.63 1.65 12.89
CA LEU A 100 -0.55 3.11 12.86
C LEU A 100 -1.85 3.73 12.31
N THR A 101 -2.25 3.32 11.11
CA THR A 101 -3.44 3.86 10.45
C THR A 101 -3.93 2.98 9.31
N ILE A 102 -5.18 3.22 8.90
CA ILE A 102 -5.78 2.64 7.68
C ILE A 102 -6.25 3.78 6.81
N VAL A 103 -5.79 3.83 5.57
CA VAL A 103 -6.09 4.90 4.62
C VAL A 103 -6.56 4.33 3.28
N MET A 104 -7.46 5.06 2.63
CA MET A 104 -7.91 4.75 1.27
C MET A 104 -7.13 5.59 0.27
N ASP A 105 -6.86 5.00 -0.89
CA ASP A 105 -6.29 5.73 -2.02
C ASP A 105 -6.83 5.20 -3.35
N THR A 106 -6.42 5.85 -4.43
CA THR A 106 -6.73 5.44 -5.80
C THR A 106 -5.44 5.15 -6.54
N TYR A 107 -5.29 3.91 -6.98
CA TYR A 107 -4.11 3.48 -7.72
C TYR A 107 -4.31 3.71 -9.22
N HIS A 108 -3.50 4.58 -9.83
CA HIS A 108 -3.53 4.90 -11.28
C HIS A 108 -4.90 5.33 -11.82
N ASP A 109 -5.75 5.96 -11.02
CA ASP A 109 -7.14 6.28 -11.41
C ASP A 109 -7.96 5.06 -11.88
N GLN A 110 -7.48 3.85 -11.61
CA GLN A 110 -8.08 2.61 -12.08
C GLN A 110 -8.93 1.92 -11.02
N PHE A 111 -8.40 1.80 -9.81
CA PHE A 111 -9.08 1.14 -8.70
C PHE A 111 -8.65 1.73 -7.36
N HIS A 112 -9.50 1.50 -6.36
CA HIS A 112 -9.21 1.92 -4.98
C HIS A 112 -8.34 0.89 -4.27
N THR A 113 -7.51 1.36 -3.35
CA THR A 113 -6.74 0.55 -2.41
C THR A 113 -7.16 0.84 -0.98
N LEU A 114 -7.15 -0.18 -0.13
CA LEU A 114 -7.25 -0.07 1.31
C LEU A 114 -5.87 -0.39 1.86
N ASN A 115 -5.20 0.61 2.41
CA ASN A 115 -3.80 0.52 2.82
C ASN A 115 -3.73 0.47 4.34
N VAL A 116 -3.13 -0.61 4.87
CA VAL A 116 -2.95 -0.86 6.31
C VAL A 116 -1.49 -0.58 6.64
N TYR A 117 -1.22 0.45 7.46
CA TYR A 117 0.13 0.83 7.83
C TYR A 117 0.43 0.58 9.29
N TYR A 118 1.61 0.00 9.53
CA TYR A 118 2.15 -0.29 10.85
C TYR A 118 3.35 0.60 11.17
N LEU A 119 3.66 0.73 12.46
CA LEU A 119 5.01 1.07 12.91
C LEU A 119 5.82 -0.22 13.01
N ALA A 120 7.10 -0.14 12.66
CA ALA A 120 7.99 -1.29 12.71
C ALA A 120 9.36 -0.93 13.28
N GLU A 121 9.96 -1.87 14.00
CA GLU A 121 11.33 -1.79 14.48
C GLU A 121 12.21 -2.82 13.76
N ILE A 122 13.47 -2.49 13.56
CA ILE A 122 14.44 -3.38 12.92
C ILE A 122 14.88 -4.44 13.93
N LEU A 123 14.75 -5.72 13.56
CA LEU A 123 15.32 -6.84 14.28
C LEU A 123 16.75 -7.13 13.82
N ASN A 124 16.96 -7.13 12.49
CA ASN A 124 18.28 -7.27 11.88
C ASN A 124 18.26 -6.83 10.40
N GLY A 125 19.43 -6.81 9.76
CA GLY A 125 19.60 -6.39 8.37
C GLY A 125 20.13 -4.97 8.26
N GLU A 126 20.73 -4.66 7.09
CA GLU A 126 21.13 -3.31 6.71
C GLU A 126 20.25 -2.84 5.56
N PRO A 127 19.71 -1.59 5.60
CA PRO A 127 18.83 -1.08 4.56
C PRO A 127 19.51 -1.09 3.20
N ARG A 128 18.92 -1.80 2.25
CA ARG A 128 19.37 -1.88 0.87
C ARG A 128 18.17 -1.85 -0.06
N ALA A 129 18.10 -0.83 -0.91
CA ALA A 129 17.04 -0.74 -1.91
C ALA A 129 17.09 -1.94 -2.86
N ALA A 130 15.94 -2.57 -3.06
CA ALA A 130 15.74 -3.71 -3.94
C ALA A 130 14.34 -3.66 -4.54
N ASP A 131 14.02 -4.59 -5.42
CA ASP A 131 12.73 -4.72 -6.10
C ASP A 131 12.26 -3.39 -6.73
N ASP A 132 11.16 -2.86 -6.26
CA ASP A 132 10.52 -1.63 -6.77
C ASP A 132 11.21 -0.34 -6.32
N LEU A 133 12.24 -0.40 -5.47
CA LEU A 133 12.92 0.77 -4.91
C LEU A 133 14.34 0.95 -5.50
N ALA A 134 14.66 2.20 -5.87
CA ALA A 134 15.98 2.60 -6.37
C ALA A 134 16.91 3.15 -5.28
N GLU A 135 16.35 3.71 -4.21
CA GLU A 135 17.08 4.38 -3.14
C GLU A 135 16.30 4.22 -1.83
N LEU A 136 17.01 4.10 -0.71
CA LEU A 136 16.46 4.20 0.64
C LEU A 136 17.11 5.36 1.37
N ARG A 137 16.31 6.12 2.14
CA ARG A 137 16.82 7.23 2.93
C ARG A 137 16.03 7.40 4.22
N TRP A 138 16.76 7.77 5.27
CA TRP A 138 16.18 8.16 6.56
C TRP A 138 15.81 9.63 6.53
N PHE A 139 14.62 9.96 7.04
CA PHE A 139 14.11 11.32 7.12
C PHE A 139 13.68 11.64 8.55
N SER A 140 14.13 12.77 9.05
CA SER A 140 13.61 13.35 10.29
C SER A 140 12.27 14.08 10.01
N PRO A 141 11.42 14.29 11.03
CA PRO A 141 10.12 14.94 10.86
C PRO A 141 10.17 16.33 10.21
N ASP A 142 11.25 17.07 10.45
CA ASP A 142 11.49 18.41 9.91
C ASP A 142 12.13 18.44 8.51
N ALA A 143 12.52 17.28 7.98
CA ALA A 143 13.18 17.14 6.67
C ALA A 143 12.50 16.15 5.74
N LEU A 144 11.22 15.87 5.95
CA LEU A 144 10.42 14.98 5.10
C LEU A 144 10.33 15.50 3.67
N PRO A 145 10.30 14.60 2.66
CA PRO A 145 10.10 14.99 1.28
C PRO A 145 8.66 15.48 1.06
N THR A 146 8.46 16.26 0.02
CA THR A 146 7.13 16.73 -0.41
C THR A 146 6.63 16.04 -1.68
N ASP A 147 7.50 15.30 -2.35
CA ASP A 147 7.28 14.61 -3.62
C ASP A 147 6.96 13.12 -3.40
N PHE A 148 5.82 12.84 -2.75
CA PHE A 148 5.35 11.47 -2.56
C PHE A 148 4.71 10.90 -3.82
N ALA A 149 4.90 9.59 -4.02
CA ALA A 149 4.34 8.84 -5.14
C ALA A 149 2.81 8.70 -5.07
N PHE A 150 2.28 8.61 -3.84
CA PHE A 150 0.87 8.37 -3.58
C PHE A 150 0.32 9.35 -2.55
N ALA A 151 -0.95 9.73 -2.72
CA ALA A 151 -1.60 10.71 -1.86
C ALA A 151 -1.74 10.23 -0.40
N HIS A 152 -1.90 8.92 -0.19
CA HIS A 152 -2.04 8.35 1.15
C HIS A 152 -0.78 8.50 2.02
N CYS A 153 0.42 8.61 1.42
CA CYS A 153 1.68 8.74 2.17
C CYS A 153 1.66 9.92 3.14
N ALA A 154 1.09 11.06 2.71
CA ALA A 154 0.97 12.23 3.58
C ALA A 154 0.15 11.91 4.84
N GLY A 155 -1.01 11.26 4.70
CA GLY A 155 -1.85 10.89 5.83
C GLY A 155 -1.19 9.88 6.78
N VAL A 156 -0.35 8.97 6.26
CA VAL A 156 0.43 8.02 7.08
C VAL A 156 1.53 8.74 7.86
N ILE A 157 2.23 9.66 7.21
CA ILE A 157 3.26 10.49 7.86
C ILE A 157 2.63 11.38 8.94
N ASP A 158 1.49 12.02 8.68
CA ASP A 158 0.78 12.83 9.66
C ASP A 158 0.37 12.00 10.89
N ALA A 159 -0.11 10.76 10.67
CA ALA A 159 -0.43 9.84 11.75
C ALA A 159 0.80 9.49 12.59
N TRP A 160 1.96 9.28 11.97
CA TRP A 160 3.20 9.05 12.70
C TRP A 160 3.64 10.28 13.50
N ILE A 161 3.64 11.49 12.91
CA ILE A 161 4.01 12.73 13.60
C ILE A 161 3.13 12.92 14.85
N ALA A 162 1.83 12.63 14.76
CA ALA A 162 0.92 12.72 15.89
C ALA A 162 1.29 11.78 17.06
N THR A 163 2.05 10.71 16.81
CA THR A 163 2.54 9.82 17.89
C THR A 163 3.74 10.41 18.65
N LEU A 164 4.47 11.37 18.04
CA LEU A 164 5.65 11.99 18.66
C LEU A 164 5.29 13.05 19.71
N ASP A 165 4.05 13.55 19.66
CA ASP A 165 3.54 14.59 20.57
C ASP A 165 2.89 14.00 21.84
N GLN A 166 2.90 12.68 22.02
CA GLN A 166 2.30 11.96 23.15
C GLN A 166 3.35 11.53 24.18
#